data_41b64cfbfc3519c58afb38b7d147bf51
#
_entry.id   41b64cfbfc3519c58afb38b7d147bf51
#
_cell.length_a   1.000
_cell.length_b   1.000
_cell.length_c   1.000
_cell.angle_alpha   90.00
_cell.angle_beta   90.00
_cell.angle_gamma   90.00
#
_symmetry.space_group_name_H-M   'P 1'
#
loop_
_entity.id
_entity.type
_entity.pdbx_description
1 polymer ?
#
loop_
_entity_poly.entity_id
_entity_poly.type
_entity_poly.pdbx_seq_one_letter_code
_entity_poly.pdbx_strand_id
1 'polypeptide(L)'
;MPQTQALGDLILEQTADAVIYANRQGLIERWNAAATALFGYSFDEALGQSLDLIIPERLRAAHWRGFDAAMETGATRLHGHPTVTRAEHKSGRKLYVEMSFAIVADGTGTAIGSVAVARDVSERVARERAAAP
;
A
#
# COMPACT_ATOMS: atom_id res chain seq x y z
N MET A 1 -21.31 7.59 -24.44
CA MET A 1 -21.97 7.37 -23.13
C MET A 1 -20.93 7.31 -22.04
N PRO A 2 -21.12 8.08 -20.98
CA PRO A 2 -20.21 7.96 -19.85
C PRO A 2 -20.31 6.55 -19.26
N GLN A 3 -19.18 5.97 -18.93
CA GLN A 3 -19.15 4.68 -18.26
C GLN A 3 -19.50 4.88 -16.79
N THR A 4 -20.37 4.02 -16.28
CA THR A 4 -20.67 4.00 -14.86
C THR A 4 -19.52 3.31 -14.13
N GLN A 5 -18.88 4.01 -13.21
CA GLN A 5 -17.88 3.38 -12.36
C GLN A 5 -18.53 2.36 -11.45
N ALA A 6 -17.85 1.23 -11.26
CA ALA A 6 -18.29 0.22 -10.31
C ALA A 6 -18.27 0.81 -8.88
N LEU A 7 -19.24 0.41 -8.07
CA LEU A 7 -19.34 0.87 -6.68
C LEU A 7 -18.04 0.60 -5.91
N GLY A 8 -17.41 -0.56 -6.13
CA GLY A 8 -16.14 -0.87 -5.47
C GLY A 8 -15.05 0.15 -5.76
N ASP A 9 -14.93 0.59 -7.01
CA ASP A 9 -13.94 1.61 -7.38
C ASP A 9 -14.27 2.97 -6.77
N LEU A 10 -15.56 3.32 -6.68
CA LEU A 10 -15.98 4.57 -6.04
C LEU A 10 -15.65 4.55 -4.54
N ILE A 11 -15.90 3.43 -3.88
CA ILE A 11 -15.57 3.28 -2.45
C ILE A 11 -14.07 3.40 -2.22
N LEU A 12 -13.26 2.73 -3.05
CA LEU A 12 -11.80 2.80 -2.96
C LEU A 12 -11.32 4.23 -3.11
N GLU A 13 -11.83 4.95 -4.11
CA GLU A 13 -11.40 6.32 -4.40
C GLU A 13 -11.68 7.27 -3.25
N GLN A 14 -12.79 7.07 -2.55
CA GLN A 14 -13.26 7.99 -1.52
C GLN A 14 -12.93 7.56 -0.09
N THR A 15 -12.30 6.41 0.09
CA THR A 15 -11.88 5.93 1.41
C THR A 15 -10.81 6.86 1.99
N ALA A 16 -10.92 7.18 3.27
CA ALA A 16 -10.02 8.13 3.94
C ALA A 16 -8.59 7.63 4.06
N ASP A 17 -8.39 6.33 4.19
CA ASP A 17 -7.05 5.75 4.22
C ASP A 17 -6.54 5.53 2.80
N ALA A 18 -5.22 5.56 2.63
CA ALA A 18 -4.60 5.19 1.36
C ALA A 18 -4.86 3.71 1.07
N VAL A 19 -5.34 3.42 -0.14
CA VAL A 19 -5.55 2.03 -0.59
C VAL A 19 -4.80 1.84 -1.89
N ILE A 20 -3.91 0.84 -1.91
CA ILE A 20 -3.06 0.52 -3.04
C ILE A 20 -3.25 -0.95 -3.36
N TYR A 21 -3.67 -1.25 -4.60
CA TYR A 21 -3.70 -2.62 -5.08
C TYR A 21 -2.59 -2.84 -6.09
N ALA A 22 -1.81 -3.90 -5.89
CA ALA A 22 -0.77 -4.33 -6.82
C ALA A 22 -1.06 -5.75 -7.29
N ASN A 23 -0.79 -6.02 -8.57
CA ASN A 23 -0.96 -7.35 -9.15
C ASN A 23 0.16 -8.30 -8.69
N ARG A 24 0.13 -9.55 -9.18
CA ARG A 24 1.14 -10.57 -8.81
C ARG A 24 2.58 -10.17 -9.12
N GLN A 25 2.78 -9.30 -10.09
CA GLN A 25 4.08 -8.79 -10.45
C GLN A 25 4.51 -7.59 -9.61
N GLY A 26 3.66 -7.18 -8.67
CA GLY A 26 3.95 -6.02 -7.81
C GLY A 26 3.75 -4.68 -8.49
N LEU A 27 2.99 -4.64 -9.58
CA LEU A 27 2.69 -3.41 -10.31
C LEU A 27 1.37 -2.82 -9.84
N ILE A 28 1.35 -1.53 -9.60
CA ILE A 28 0.20 -0.81 -9.06
C ILE A 28 -0.91 -0.73 -10.10
N GLU A 29 -2.12 -1.15 -9.73
CA GLU A 29 -3.30 -1.08 -10.58
C GLU A 29 -4.45 -0.28 -9.95
N ARG A 30 -4.40 -0.03 -8.63
CA ARG A 30 -5.34 0.86 -7.95
C ARG A 30 -4.57 1.74 -6.99
N TRP A 31 -4.94 3.01 -6.96
CA TRP A 31 -4.26 4.05 -6.17
C TRP A 31 -5.29 5.13 -5.92
N ASN A 32 -5.79 5.26 -4.71
CA ASN A 32 -6.88 6.18 -4.43
C ASN A 32 -6.39 7.59 -4.10
N ALA A 33 -7.33 8.53 -3.93
CA ALA A 33 -7.01 9.92 -3.63
C ALA A 33 -6.21 10.06 -2.33
N ALA A 34 -6.52 9.26 -1.32
CA ALA A 34 -5.77 9.26 -0.06
C ALA A 34 -4.31 8.82 -0.25
N ALA A 35 -4.05 7.87 -1.16
CA ALA A 35 -2.68 7.47 -1.49
C ALA A 35 -1.90 8.63 -2.12
N THR A 36 -2.54 9.40 -3.01
CA THR A 36 -1.94 10.60 -3.59
C THR A 36 -1.58 11.61 -2.50
N ALA A 37 -2.50 11.85 -1.57
CA ALA A 37 -2.25 12.79 -0.46
C ALA A 37 -1.12 12.33 0.44
N LEU A 38 -1.02 11.01 0.70
CA LEU A 38 -0.02 10.46 1.60
C LEU A 38 1.38 10.39 0.97
N PHE A 39 1.47 9.90 -0.27
CA PHE A 39 2.76 9.60 -0.89
C PHE A 39 3.22 10.66 -1.91
N GLY A 40 2.35 11.56 -2.33
CA GLY A 40 2.69 12.67 -3.22
C GLY A 40 2.67 12.34 -4.71
N TYR A 41 2.45 11.10 -5.09
CA TYR A 41 2.30 10.72 -6.51
C TYR A 41 0.85 10.82 -6.93
N SER A 42 0.60 11.35 -8.12
CA SER A 42 -0.73 11.31 -8.71
C SER A 42 -1.10 9.89 -9.12
N PHE A 43 -2.38 9.65 -9.37
CA PHE A 43 -2.86 8.39 -9.93
C PHE A 43 -2.09 8.03 -11.21
N ASP A 44 -1.96 8.97 -12.13
CA ASP A 44 -1.29 8.73 -13.40
C ASP A 44 0.19 8.40 -13.23
N GLU A 45 0.85 9.02 -12.25
CA GLU A 45 2.25 8.73 -11.96
C GLU A 45 2.45 7.34 -11.36
N ALA A 46 1.52 6.89 -10.51
CA ALA A 46 1.66 5.64 -9.78
C ALA A 46 1.21 4.42 -10.58
N LEU A 47 0.19 4.58 -11.43
CA LEU A 47 -0.40 3.47 -12.15
C LEU A 47 0.62 2.76 -13.02
N GLY A 48 0.72 1.44 -12.89
CA GLY A 48 1.67 0.62 -13.65
C GLY A 48 3.09 0.60 -13.09
N GLN A 49 3.37 1.39 -12.06
CA GLN A 49 4.69 1.41 -11.43
C GLN A 49 4.82 0.29 -10.41
N SER A 50 6.07 -0.12 -10.14
CA SER A 50 6.37 -1.06 -9.07
C SER A 50 6.06 -0.44 -7.71
N LEU A 51 5.68 -1.27 -6.75
CA LEU A 51 5.56 -0.86 -5.35
C LEU A 51 6.85 -0.27 -4.77
N ASP A 52 8.00 -0.51 -5.41
CA ASP A 52 9.26 0.14 -5.04
C ASP A 52 9.14 1.66 -4.99
N LEU A 53 8.17 2.23 -5.70
CA LEU A 53 7.92 3.66 -5.71
C LEU A 53 7.85 4.27 -4.30
N ILE A 54 7.26 3.55 -3.35
CA ILE A 54 7.05 4.04 -1.99
C ILE A 54 7.91 3.30 -0.94
N ILE A 55 8.74 2.34 -1.37
CA ILE A 55 9.53 1.51 -0.46
C ILE A 55 10.96 2.01 -0.44
N PRO A 56 11.50 2.40 0.73
CA PRO A 56 12.92 2.76 0.82
C PRO A 56 13.81 1.64 0.28
N GLU A 57 14.85 2.00 -0.45
CA GLU A 57 15.71 1.04 -1.14
C GLU A 57 16.20 -0.08 -0.24
N ARG A 58 16.64 0.25 0.97
CA ARG A 58 17.16 -0.75 1.93
C ARG A 58 16.13 -1.77 2.38
N LEU A 59 14.83 -1.50 2.19
CA LEU A 59 13.75 -2.40 2.60
C LEU A 59 13.18 -3.21 1.44
N ARG A 60 13.60 -2.95 0.21
CA ARG A 60 12.99 -3.56 -0.98
C ARG A 60 13.19 -5.08 -1.03
N ALA A 61 14.39 -5.56 -0.75
CA ALA A 61 14.66 -7.00 -0.81
C ALA A 61 13.77 -7.78 0.18
N ALA A 62 13.65 -7.30 1.41
CA ALA A 62 12.80 -7.94 2.42
C ALA A 62 11.33 -7.86 2.03
N HIS A 63 10.89 -6.72 1.48
CA HIS A 63 9.52 -6.55 1.01
C HIS A 63 9.17 -7.60 -0.05
N TRP A 64 10.02 -7.77 -1.06
CA TRP A 64 9.71 -8.70 -2.15
C TRP A 64 9.77 -10.15 -1.72
N ARG A 65 10.63 -10.51 -0.75
CA ARG A 65 10.60 -11.85 -0.17
C ARG A 65 9.26 -12.14 0.51
N GLY A 66 8.76 -11.18 1.29
CA GLY A 66 7.45 -11.32 1.94
C GLY A 66 6.31 -11.34 0.95
N PHE A 67 6.37 -10.50 -0.08
CA PHE A 67 5.35 -10.43 -1.13
C PHE A 67 5.26 -11.78 -1.87
N ASP A 68 6.39 -12.32 -2.32
CA ASP A 68 6.41 -13.58 -3.06
C ASP A 68 5.92 -14.74 -2.19
N ALA A 69 6.33 -14.79 -0.93
CA ALA A 69 5.83 -15.81 0.00
C ALA A 69 4.32 -15.71 0.21
N ALA A 70 3.79 -14.49 0.33
CA ALA A 70 2.35 -14.27 0.49
C ALA A 70 1.58 -14.70 -0.75
N MET A 71 2.10 -14.44 -1.95
CA MET A 71 1.46 -14.89 -3.19
C MET A 71 1.42 -16.41 -3.29
N GLU A 72 2.45 -17.11 -2.85
CA GLU A 72 2.49 -18.57 -2.87
C GLU A 72 1.54 -19.19 -1.85
N THR A 73 1.50 -18.65 -0.63
CA THR A 73 0.71 -19.22 0.47
C THR A 73 -0.73 -18.74 0.51
N GLY A 74 -1.02 -17.61 -0.17
CA GLY A 74 -2.34 -16.98 -0.13
C GLY A 74 -2.63 -16.22 1.17
N ALA A 75 -1.63 -15.98 2.01
CA ALA A 75 -1.81 -15.27 3.27
C ALA A 75 -0.58 -14.44 3.61
N THR A 76 -0.80 -13.27 4.21
CA THR A 76 0.28 -12.43 4.69
C THR A 76 0.78 -12.93 6.05
N ARG A 77 2.05 -12.65 6.37
CA ARG A 77 2.65 -13.06 7.65
C ARG A 77 1.89 -12.50 8.86
N LEU A 78 1.40 -11.27 8.76
CA LEU A 78 0.71 -10.59 9.85
C LEU A 78 -0.81 -10.83 9.86
N HIS A 79 -1.32 -11.63 8.92
CA HIS A 79 -2.75 -11.98 8.84
C HIS A 79 -3.67 -10.75 8.90
N GLY A 80 -3.29 -9.68 8.19
CA GLY A 80 -4.07 -8.45 8.15
C GLY A 80 -3.88 -7.52 9.34
N HIS A 81 -3.06 -7.87 10.33
CA HIS A 81 -2.76 -6.96 11.44
C HIS A 81 -1.90 -5.80 10.96
N PRO A 82 -2.24 -4.56 11.35
CA PRO A 82 -1.45 -3.40 10.93
C PRO A 82 -0.10 -3.37 11.65
N THR A 83 0.89 -2.82 10.95
CA THR A 83 2.21 -2.57 11.53
C THR A 83 2.72 -1.21 11.07
N VAL A 84 3.56 -0.58 11.86
CA VAL A 84 4.21 0.68 11.50
C VAL A 84 5.48 0.36 10.71
N THR A 85 5.59 0.96 9.54
CA THR A 85 6.76 0.77 8.67
C THR A 85 7.19 2.10 8.06
N ARG A 86 8.35 2.09 7.45
CA ARG A 86 8.90 3.24 6.73
C ARG A 86 8.43 3.22 5.30
N ALA A 87 8.05 4.37 4.81
CA ALA A 87 7.74 4.60 3.40
C ALA A 87 8.44 5.87 2.93
N GLU A 88 8.40 6.12 1.63
CA GLU A 88 9.05 7.28 1.03
C GLU A 88 8.06 8.09 0.23
N HIS A 89 8.02 9.38 0.51
CA HIS A 89 7.23 10.36 -0.23
C HIS A 89 7.95 10.71 -1.54
N LYS A 90 7.21 11.13 -2.56
CA LYS A 90 7.77 11.58 -3.84
C LYS A 90 8.90 12.59 -3.68
N SER A 91 8.80 13.46 -2.68
CA SER A 91 9.83 14.47 -2.39
C SER A 91 11.11 13.90 -1.79
N GLY A 92 11.15 12.60 -1.49
CA GLY A 92 12.24 11.99 -0.75
C GLY A 92 12.03 12.03 0.77
N ARG A 93 10.97 12.68 1.25
CA ARG A 93 10.68 12.77 2.67
C ARG A 93 10.34 11.39 3.24
N LYS A 94 10.91 11.09 4.40
CA LYS A 94 10.63 9.83 5.10
C LYS A 94 9.25 9.88 5.74
N LEU A 95 8.49 8.80 5.56
CA LEU A 95 7.18 8.64 6.17
C LEU A 95 7.21 7.45 7.12
N TYR A 96 6.46 7.57 8.21
CA TYR A 96 6.06 6.42 9.01
C TYR A 96 4.59 6.18 8.76
N VAL A 97 4.26 4.99 8.29
CA VAL A 97 2.89 4.63 7.94
C VAL A 97 2.48 3.39 8.73
N GLU A 98 1.24 3.41 9.21
CA GLU A 98 0.63 2.20 9.75
C GLU A 98 -0.08 1.52 8.59
N MET A 99 0.31 0.29 8.29
CA MET A 99 -0.08 -0.38 7.08
C MET A 99 -0.49 -1.82 7.35
N SER A 100 -1.59 -2.23 6.77
CA SER A 100 -2.02 -3.62 6.75
C SER A 100 -2.07 -4.11 5.31
N PHE A 101 -1.91 -5.42 5.15
CA PHE A 101 -1.92 -6.06 3.83
C PHE A 101 -2.88 -7.23 3.83
N ALA A 102 -3.53 -7.42 2.69
CA ALA A 102 -4.33 -8.62 2.44
C ALA A 102 -4.03 -9.13 1.04
N ILE A 103 -4.13 -10.45 0.88
CA ILE A 103 -4.05 -11.06 -0.44
C ILE A 103 -5.42 -10.96 -1.09
N VAL A 104 -5.43 -10.58 -2.35
CA VAL A 104 -6.63 -10.56 -3.17
C VAL A 104 -6.63 -11.82 -4.03
N ALA A 105 -7.66 -12.63 -3.88
CA ALA A 105 -7.83 -13.86 -4.65
C ALA A 105 -9.03 -13.71 -5.57
N ASP A 106 -8.98 -14.39 -6.71
CA ASP A 106 -10.12 -14.44 -7.65
C ASP A 106 -11.18 -15.44 -7.17
N GLY A 107 -12.23 -15.64 -7.98
CA GLY A 107 -13.32 -16.54 -7.64
C GLY A 107 -12.93 -18.02 -7.52
N THR A 108 -11.74 -18.40 -7.99
CA THR A 108 -11.22 -19.77 -7.85
C THR A 108 -10.30 -19.93 -6.64
N GLY A 109 -10.05 -18.86 -5.91
CA GLY A 109 -9.14 -18.87 -4.75
C GLY A 109 -7.68 -18.63 -5.12
N THR A 110 -7.39 -18.31 -6.38
CA THR A 110 -6.02 -18.03 -6.82
C THR A 110 -5.62 -16.61 -6.42
N ALA A 111 -4.48 -16.43 -5.77
CA ALA A 111 -3.95 -15.11 -5.43
C ALA A 111 -3.61 -14.34 -6.70
N ILE A 112 -4.21 -13.17 -6.87
CA ILE A 112 -3.99 -12.32 -8.04
C ILE A 112 -3.25 -11.02 -7.72
N GLY A 113 -3.10 -10.71 -6.46
CA GLY A 113 -2.39 -9.51 -6.04
C GLY A 113 -2.56 -9.26 -4.56
N SER A 114 -2.17 -8.05 -4.14
CA SER A 114 -2.29 -7.63 -2.75
C SER A 114 -2.94 -6.25 -2.65
N VAL A 115 -3.62 -6.01 -1.54
CA VAL A 115 -4.11 -4.68 -1.20
C VAL A 115 -3.43 -4.23 0.08
N ALA A 116 -2.92 -3.00 0.06
CA ALA A 116 -2.35 -2.32 1.22
C ALA A 116 -3.29 -1.19 1.64
N VAL A 117 -3.55 -1.08 2.93
CA VAL A 117 -4.30 0.03 3.51
C VAL A 117 -3.36 0.74 4.48
N ALA A 118 -3.17 2.04 4.29
CA ALA A 118 -2.13 2.78 5.01
C ALA A 118 -2.64 4.13 5.50
N ARG A 119 -2.11 4.56 6.64
CA ARG A 119 -2.31 5.91 7.16
C ARG A 119 -0.99 6.48 7.66
N ASP A 120 -0.86 7.80 7.56
CA ASP A 120 0.32 8.51 8.03
C ASP A 120 0.31 8.57 9.56
N VAL A 121 1.36 8.03 10.18
CA VAL A 121 1.55 8.10 11.64
C VAL A 121 2.87 8.78 11.98
N SER A 122 3.44 9.53 11.04
CA SER A 122 4.73 10.20 11.23
C SER A 122 4.71 11.14 12.43
N GLU A 123 3.64 11.90 12.61
CA GLU A 123 3.48 12.79 13.73
C GLU A 123 3.40 12.04 15.06
N ARG A 124 2.64 10.94 15.11
CA ARG A 124 2.56 10.10 16.30
C ARG A 124 3.93 9.52 16.68
N VAL A 125 4.67 9.01 15.70
CA VAL A 125 6.01 8.46 15.92
C VAL A 125 6.95 9.53 16.44
N ALA A 126 6.90 10.74 15.88
CA ALA A 126 7.72 11.86 16.35
C ALA A 126 7.42 12.22 17.81
N ARG A 127 6.12 12.25 18.19
CA ARG A 127 5.72 12.51 19.57
C ARG A 127 6.20 11.40 20.52
N GLU A 128 6.06 10.16 20.14
CA GLU A 128 6.48 9.01 20.96
C GLU A 128 7.99 9.05 21.19
N ARG A 129 8.78 9.35 20.15
CA ARG A 129 10.23 9.46 20.25
C ARG A 129 10.65 10.64 21.11
N ALA A 130 9.98 11.77 21.00
CA ALA A 130 10.27 12.95 21.82
C ALA A 130 9.96 12.72 23.29
N ALA A 131 8.97 11.88 23.62
CA ALA A 131 8.59 11.54 24.97
C ALA A 131 9.44 10.42 25.57
N ALA A 132 10.21 9.70 24.77
CA ALA A 132 11.04 8.59 25.24
C ALA A 132 12.17 9.11 26.12
N PRO A 133 12.51 8.42 27.26
CA PRO A 133 13.62 8.80 28.13
C PRO A 133 14.98 8.61 27.47
#